data_a542f04922d5798324ea03ba0c56a699
#
_entry.id   a542f04922d5798324ea03ba0c56a699
#
_cell.length_a   1.000
_cell.length_b   1.000
_cell.length_c   1.000
_cell.angle_alpha   90.00
_cell.angle_beta   90.00
_cell.angle_gamma   90.00
#
_symmetry.space_group_name_H-M   'P 1'
#
loop_
_entity.id
_entity.type
_entity.pdbx_description
1 polymer ?
#
loop_
_entity_poly.entity_id
_entity_poly.type
_entity_poly.pdbx_seq_one_letter_code
_entity_poly.pdbx_strand_id
1 'polypeptide(L)'
;MSQPVSDGLLQLVRRCNSFSVKDSVKTCKKFFVEGKQVGLIRSSFGEQMKKFPDTFTFSPDGQEIHLSDSLTTVEQRTDNLDAVLQKLRQDHTFMGLRGWRDEKYDVRQKYEDKTLLRMERSATSLFGVLQYGTHINGYTYRKDGQMMMWIARRSPTKPTWPGKLDNMCAGGLASGLDVLTCAKKECEEEASVSSEQLEKLKAVGTISYFYQDERGLFPETQFLFDLELPSDFTPVNADGEVAGFQLLSIPEVRKLIVSDSFKPNCALVIMDFLIRWGFVSADNEPHYAMLVEGLHYPLQSVYS
;
A
#
# COMPACT_ATOMS: atom_id res chain seq x y z
N MET A 1 23.39 6.12 -15.81
CA MET A 1 22.95 6.60 -14.46
C MET A 1 24.18 6.78 -13.57
N SER A 2 24.19 7.71 -12.61
CA SER A 2 25.30 7.75 -11.63
C SER A 2 25.18 6.58 -10.67
N GLN A 3 26.32 5.96 -10.27
CA GLN A 3 26.35 4.82 -9.38
C GLN A 3 25.55 5.03 -8.06
N PRO A 4 25.64 6.19 -7.38
CA PRO A 4 24.86 6.41 -6.15
C PRO A 4 23.34 6.36 -6.35
N VAL A 5 22.82 6.80 -7.50
CA VAL A 5 21.38 6.73 -7.79
C VAL A 5 20.97 5.28 -8.09
N SER A 6 21.78 4.55 -8.85
CA SER A 6 21.52 3.13 -9.15
C SER A 6 21.49 2.28 -7.87
N ASP A 7 22.49 2.42 -7.01
CA ASP A 7 22.53 1.73 -5.72
C ASP A 7 21.34 2.11 -4.84
N GLY A 8 20.92 3.40 -4.87
CA GLY A 8 19.75 3.89 -4.15
C GLY A 8 18.44 3.26 -4.61
N LEU A 9 18.26 3.06 -5.93
CA LEU A 9 17.08 2.36 -6.48
C LEU A 9 17.01 0.91 -6.00
N LEU A 10 18.15 0.21 -6.02
CA LEU A 10 18.20 -1.18 -5.53
C LEU A 10 17.93 -1.29 -4.01
N GLN A 11 18.46 -0.35 -3.22
CA GLN A 11 18.18 -0.27 -1.78
C GLN A 11 16.70 0.01 -1.51
N LEU A 12 16.06 0.88 -2.30
CA LEU A 12 14.64 1.17 -2.19
C LEU A 12 13.79 -0.08 -2.40
N VAL A 13 14.07 -0.87 -3.46
CA VAL A 13 13.40 -2.16 -3.71
C VAL A 13 13.58 -3.12 -2.54
N ARG A 14 14.81 -3.27 -2.04
CA ARG A 14 15.10 -4.15 -0.89
C ARG A 14 14.37 -3.70 0.38
N ARG A 15 14.29 -2.41 0.63
CA ARG A 15 13.57 -1.84 1.78
C ARG A 15 12.09 -2.15 1.73
N CYS A 16 11.47 -2.04 0.55
CA CYS A 16 10.04 -2.35 0.37
C CYS A 16 9.74 -3.85 0.30
N ASN A 17 10.76 -4.72 0.13
CA ASN A 17 10.67 -6.17 0.14
C ASN A 17 11.46 -6.77 1.33
N SER A 18 11.37 -6.12 2.50
CA SER A 18 12.15 -6.51 3.68
C SER A 18 11.58 -7.73 4.43
N PHE A 19 10.39 -8.21 4.07
CA PHE A 19 9.77 -9.39 4.68
C PHE A 19 9.98 -10.64 3.82
N SER A 20 10.47 -11.71 4.44
CA SER A 20 10.61 -13.03 3.82
C SER A 20 9.63 -14.02 4.42
N VAL A 21 8.72 -14.54 3.62
CA VAL A 21 7.75 -15.55 4.06
C VAL A 21 8.45 -16.84 4.50
N LYS A 22 9.53 -17.24 3.82
CA LYS A 22 10.31 -18.43 4.17
C LYS A 22 10.92 -18.34 5.57
N ASP A 23 11.40 -17.17 5.95
CA ASP A 23 12.05 -16.96 7.24
C ASP A 23 11.04 -16.69 8.37
N SER A 24 9.79 -16.38 8.02
CA SER A 24 8.74 -16.03 8.98
C SER A 24 8.11 -17.21 9.72
N VAL A 25 8.32 -18.45 9.26
CA VAL A 25 7.70 -19.67 9.83
C VAL A 25 7.93 -19.81 11.34
N LYS A 26 9.04 -19.31 11.87
CA LYS A 26 9.34 -19.34 13.31
C LYS A 26 8.76 -18.16 14.09
N THR A 27 8.38 -17.08 13.43
CA THR A 27 8.01 -15.80 14.06
C THR A 27 6.57 -15.37 13.80
N CYS A 28 5.92 -16.02 12.84
CA CYS A 28 4.54 -15.73 12.47
C CYS A 28 3.70 -17.00 12.48
N LYS A 29 2.41 -16.81 12.72
CA LYS A 29 1.36 -17.83 12.62
C LYS A 29 0.51 -17.55 11.39
N LYS A 30 0.03 -18.59 10.73
CA LYS A 30 -0.90 -18.44 9.60
C LYS A 30 -2.29 -18.05 10.13
N PHE A 31 -2.95 -17.12 9.45
CA PHE A 31 -4.32 -16.72 9.80
C PHE A 31 -5.31 -17.22 8.76
N PHE A 32 -6.36 -17.89 9.24
CA PHE A 32 -7.37 -18.53 8.41
C PHE A 32 -8.77 -17.98 8.67
N VAL A 33 -9.54 -17.86 7.59
CA VAL A 33 -10.99 -17.56 7.60
C VAL A 33 -11.67 -18.52 6.63
N GLU A 34 -12.70 -19.25 7.07
CA GLU A 34 -13.40 -20.27 6.27
C GLU A 34 -12.43 -21.28 5.61
N GLY A 35 -11.42 -21.74 6.35
CA GLY A 35 -10.41 -22.67 5.86
C GLY A 35 -9.43 -22.10 4.83
N LYS A 36 -9.53 -20.81 4.49
CA LYS A 36 -8.60 -20.12 3.57
C LYS A 36 -7.57 -19.33 4.35
N GLN A 37 -6.28 -19.50 4.05
CA GLN A 37 -5.26 -18.64 4.62
C GLN A 37 -5.42 -17.25 4.02
N VAL A 38 -5.57 -16.23 4.87
CA VAL A 38 -5.74 -14.83 4.44
C VAL A 38 -4.67 -13.91 4.98
N GLY A 39 -3.81 -14.40 5.85
CA GLY A 39 -2.78 -13.55 6.43
C GLY A 39 -1.70 -14.30 7.20
N LEU A 40 -0.80 -13.50 7.77
CA LEU A 40 0.26 -13.91 8.70
C LEU A 40 0.23 -13.01 9.93
N ILE A 41 0.23 -13.60 11.10
CA ILE A 41 0.17 -12.90 12.38
C ILE A 41 1.49 -13.11 13.11
N ARG A 42 2.19 -12.05 13.51
CA ARG A 42 3.38 -12.17 14.36
C ARG A 42 3.01 -12.92 15.66
N SER A 43 3.85 -13.84 16.09
CA SER A 43 3.58 -14.70 17.27
C SER A 43 3.22 -13.89 18.51
N SER A 44 3.87 -12.73 18.74
CA SER A 44 3.57 -11.85 19.87
C SER A 44 2.14 -11.28 19.84
N PHE A 45 1.63 -10.93 18.67
CA PHE A 45 0.23 -10.49 18.50
C PHE A 45 -0.72 -11.68 18.56
N GLY A 46 -0.36 -12.82 17.96
CA GLY A 46 -1.14 -14.06 17.98
C GLY A 46 -1.41 -14.59 19.38
N GLU A 47 -0.50 -14.41 20.32
CA GLU A 47 -0.72 -14.82 21.73
C GLU A 47 -1.86 -14.03 22.38
N GLN A 48 -2.13 -12.80 21.96
CA GLN A 48 -3.27 -12.03 22.49
C GLN A 48 -4.62 -12.59 22.03
N MET A 49 -4.66 -13.26 20.88
CA MET A 49 -5.89 -13.87 20.34
C MET A 49 -6.40 -14.99 21.26
N LYS A 50 -5.54 -15.61 22.08
CA LYS A 50 -5.94 -16.63 23.07
C LYS A 50 -6.89 -16.09 24.15
N LYS A 51 -6.94 -14.78 24.34
CA LYS A 51 -7.89 -14.12 25.26
C LYS A 51 -9.33 -14.09 24.72
N PHE A 52 -9.52 -14.46 23.46
CA PHE A 52 -10.81 -14.40 22.76
C PHE A 52 -11.17 -15.78 22.17
N PRO A 53 -11.37 -16.81 23.02
CA PRO A 53 -11.59 -18.20 22.56
C PRO A 53 -12.90 -18.39 21.77
N ASP A 54 -13.89 -17.51 21.95
CA ASP A 54 -15.13 -17.54 21.17
C ASP A 54 -14.93 -17.02 19.73
N THR A 55 -13.86 -16.25 19.50
CA THR A 55 -13.54 -15.64 18.21
C THR A 55 -12.45 -16.41 17.46
N PHE A 56 -11.44 -16.93 18.18
CA PHE A 56 -10.28 -17.58 17.57
C PHE A 56 -10.04 -18.98 18.12
N THR A 57 -9.70 -19.89 17.22
CA THR A 57 -9.21 -21.24 17.55
C THR A 57 -7.78 -21.41 17.05
N PHE A 58 -7.06 -22.36 17.61
CA PHE A 58 -5.64 -22.59 17.30
C PHE A 58 -5.46 -24.04 16.89
N SER A 59 -4.57 -24.29 15.92
CA SER A 59 -4.12 -25.65 15.61
C SER A 59 -3.40 -26.28 16.80
N PRO A 60 -3.34 -27.64 16.91
CA PRO A 60 -2.68 -28.32 18.03
C PRO A 60 -1.20 -27.95 18.21
N ASP A 61 -0.50 -27.65 17.12
CA ASP A 61 0.90 -27.22 17.13
C ASP A 61 1.06 -25.70 17.37
N GLY A 62 -0.07 -24.97 17.43
CA GLY A 62 -0.11 -23.52 17.65
C GLY A 62 0.42 -22.68 16.50
N GLN A 63 0.62 -23.24 15.29
CA GLN A 63 1.14 -22.50 14.12
C GLN A 63 0.04 -21.83 13.31
N GLU A 64 -1.22 -22.18 13.53
CA GLU A 64 -2.36 -21.61 12.83
C GLU A 64 -3.34 -20.98 13.80
N ILE A 65 -3.93 -19.86 13.37
CA ILE A 65 -5.01 -19.15 14.05
C ILE A 65 -6.18 -19.11 13.08
N HIS A 66 -7.31 -19.64 13.51
CA HIS A 66 -8.54 -19.68 12.71
C HIS A 66 -9.58 -18.76 13.33
N LEU A 67 -10.26 -17.96 12.51
CA LEU A 67 -11.48 -17.31 12.93
C LEU A 67 -12.56 -18.39 13.14
N SER A 68 -13.35 -18.27 14.20
CA SER A 68 -14.34 -19.30 14.60
C SER A 68 -15.32 -19.62 13.46
N ASP A 69 -15.51 -20.92 13.18
CA ASP A 69 -16.44 -21.41 12.16
C ASP A 69 -17.93 -21.17 12.56
N SER A 70 -18.20 -20.81 13.83
CA SER A 70 -19.52 -20.37 14.26
C SER A 70 -19.96 -19.04 13.62
N LEU A 71 -19.01 -18.26 13.11
CA LEU A 71 -19.23 -16.98 12.43
C LEU A 71 -19.43 -17.25 10.93
N THR A 72 -20.67 -17.44 10.50
CA THR A 72 -21.00 -17.96 9.17
C THR A 72 -21.19 -16.89 8.10
N THR A 73 -21.40 -15.62 8.47
CA THR A 73 -21.56 -14.51 7.52
C THR A 73 -20.42 -13.50 7.59
N VAL A 74 -20.25 -12.72 6.52
CA VAL A 74 -19.27 -11.63 6.46
C VAL A 74 -19.51 -10.62 7.59
N GLU A 75 -20.77 -10.30 7.87
CA GLU A 75 -21.18 -9.35 8.91
C GLU A 75 -20.81 -9.90 10.29
N GLN A 76 -21.15 -11.14 10.61
CA GLN A 76 -20.81 -11.76 11.90
C GLN A 76 -19.29 -11.76 12.14
N ARG A 77 -18.50 -12.14 11.13
CA ARG A 77 -17.03 -12.13 11.21
C ARG A 77 -16.48 -10.72 11.41
N THR A 78 -17.03 -9.76 10.68
CA THR A 78 -16.63 -8.34 10.76
C THR A 78 -16.93 -7.78 12.15
N ASP A 79 -18.16 -7.91 12.62
CA ASP A 79 -18.60 -7.33 13.91
C ASP A 79 -17.88 -7.98 15.10
N ASN A 80 -17.68 -9.30 15.04
CA ASN A 80 -16.96 -10.02 16.09
C ASN A 80 -15.49 -9.61 16.17
N LEU A 81 -14.82 -9.52 14.99
CA LEU A 81 -13.43 -9.05 14.94
C LEU A 81 -13.31 -7.60 15.37
N ASP A 82 -14.22 -6.71 14.96
CA ASP A 82 -14.23 -5.31 15.40
C ASP A 82 -14.33 -5.20 16.93
N ALA A 83 -15.20 -6.00 17.57
CA ALA A 83 -15.32 -6.03 19.02
C ALA A 83 -14.01 -6.43 19.72
N VAL A 84 -13.26 -7.38 19.15
CA VAL A 84 -11.93 -7.76 19.64
C VAL A 84 -10.94 -6.62 19.44
N LEU A 85 -10.91 -6.03 18.26
CA LEU A 85 -9.97 -4.93 17.92
C LEU A 85 -10.19 -3.70 18.79
N GLN A 86 -11.45 -3.35 19.08
CA GLN A 86 -11.79 -2.26 20.00
C GLN A 86 -11.24 -2.50 21.41
N LYS A 87 -11.33 -3.74 21.94
CA LYS A 87 -10.73 -4.10 23.23
C LYS A 87 -9.22 -4.00 23.20
N LEU A 88 -8.56 -4.51 22.15
CA LEU A 88 -7.10 -4.45 22.01
C LEU A 88 -6.59 -3.03 21.80
N ARG A 89 -7.39 -2.15 21.18
CA ARG A 89 -7.07 -0.72 21.01
C ARG A 89 -6.98 0.02 22.34
N GLN A 90 -7.84 -0.32 23.32
CA GLN A 90 -7.87 0.33 24.65
C GLN A 90 -6.56 0.15 25.42
N ASP A 91 -5.87 -0.96 25.21
CA ASP A 91 -4.61 -1.27 25.91
C ASP A 91 -3.41 -0.46 25.35
N HIS A 92 -3.57 0.27 24.23
CA HIS A 92 -2.52 1.03 23.52
C HIS A 92 -1.23 0.25 23.20
N THR A 93 -1.23 -1.06 23.37
CA THR A 93 -0.05 -1.92 23.21
C THR A 93 0.41 -2.02 21.77
N PHE A 94 -0.55 -2.07 20.81
CA PHE A 94 -0.24 -2.29 19.41
C PHE A 94 -0.22 -0.97 18.64
N MET A 95 0.96 -0.62 18.11
CA MET A 95 1.17 0.62 17.37
C MET A 95 0.24 0.74 16.14
N GLY A 96 -0.04 -0.38 15.46
CA GLY A 96 -0.99 -0.39 14.34
C GLY A 96 -2.34 0.21 14.71
N LEU A 97 -2.92 -0.18 15.86
CA LEU A 97 -4.25 0.26 16.29
C LEU A 97 -4.33 1.72 16.76
N ARG A 98 -3.18 2.39 17.00
CA ARG A 98 -3.16 3.82 17.30
C ARG A 98 -3.61 4.68 16.13
N GLY A 99 -3.45 4.16 14.89
CA GLY A 99 -3.89 4.82 13.66
C GLY A 99 -5.31 4.48 13.24
N TRP A 100 -6.23 4.22 14.17
CA TRP A 100 -7.62 3.88 13.89
C TRP A 100 -8.31 4.94 13.02
N ARG A 101 -9.08 4.51 12.00
CA ARG A 101 -9.62 5.40 10.97
C ARG A 101 -11.12 5.29 10.77
N ASP A 102 -11.78 4.28 11.34
CA ASP A 102 -13.17 3.92 11.04
C ASP A 102 -13.39 3.62 9.53
N GLU A 103 -12.35 3.15 8.88
CA GLU A 103 -12.34 2.72 7.49
C GLU A 103 -12.02 1.23 7.41
N LYS A 104 -12.79 0.47 6.63
CA LYS A 104 -12.62 -0.99 6.50
C LYS A 104 -12.07 -1.37 5.14
N TYR A 105 -11.21 -2.39 5.14
CA TYR A 105 -10.71 -3.06 3.96
C TYR A 105 -11.31 -4.46 3.85
N ASP A 106 -11.57 -4.90 2.62
CA ASP A 106 -12.00 -6.25 2.33
C ASP A 106 -10.86 -7.23 2.54
N VAL A 107 -11.08 -8.26 3.36
CA VAL A 107 -10.14 -9.38 3.54
C VAL A 107 -10.53 -10.50 2.61
N ARG A 108 -9.58 -10.91 1.77
CA ARG A 108 -9.70 -11.95 0.74
C ARG A 108 -8.43 -12.78 0.71
N GLN A 109 -8.48 -14.01 0.20
CA GLN A 109 -7.26 -14.80 -0.05
C GLN A 109 -6.52 -14.27 -1.29
N LYS A 110 -7.27 -13.97 -2.37
CA LYS A 110 -6.79 -13.35 -3.61
C LYS A 110 -7.68 -12.16 -3.98
N TYR A 111 -7.20 -11.30 -4.84
CA TYR A 111 -7.94 -10.09 -5.24
C TYR A 111 -9.32 -10.38 -5.82
N GLU A 112 -9.42 -11.41 -6.68
CA GLU A 112 -10.66 -11.81 -7.35
C GLU A 112 -11.66 -12.59 -6.47
N ASP A 113 -11.25 -13.03 -5.28
CA ASP A 113 -12.09 -13.81 -4.39
C ASP A 113 -13.19 -12.94 -3.74
N LYS A 114 -14.24 -13.61 -3.27
CA LYS A 114 -15.26 -12.97 -2.44
C LYS A 114 -14.67 -12.50 -1.12
N THR A 115 -15.18 -11.37 -0.64
CA THR A 115 -14.86 -10.84 0.69
C THR A 115 -15.27 -11.83 1.77
N LEU A 116 -14.33 -12.21 2.63
CA LEU A 116 -14.55 -13.12 3.74
C LEU A 116 -14.94 -12.37 5.03
N LEU A 117 -14.35 -11.21 5.25
CA LEU A 117 -14.70 -10.25 6.29
C LEU A 117 -14.20 -8.85 5.91
N ARG A 118 -14.66 -7.83 6.64
CA ARG A 118 -14.14 -6.46 6.52
C ARG A 118 -13.37 -6.12 7.79
N MET A 119 -12.18 -5.58 7.63
CA MET A 119 -11.26 -5.30 8.75
C MET A 119 -10.95 -3.81 8.82
N GLU A 120 -10.93 -3.24 10.02
CA GLU A 120 -10.40 -1.89 10.24
C GLU A 120 -9.01 -1.74 9.60
N ARG A 121 -8.84 -0.70 8.80
CA ARG A 121 -7.62 -0.44 8.02
C ARG A 121 -6.35 -0.48 8.86
N SER A 122 -6.39 0.09 10.05
CA SER A 122 -5.25 0.15 10.96
C SER A 122 -4.82 -1.22 11.51
N ALA A 123 -5.73 -2.21 11.52
CA ALA A 123 -5.49 -3.56 11.99
C ALA A 123 -4.92 -4.50 10.92
N THR A 124 -5.08 -4.17 9.64
CA THR A 124 -4.69 -5.07 8.51
C THR A 124 -3.24 -5.53 8.58
N SER A 125 -2.34 -4.65 9.00
CA SER A 125 -0.91 -4.97 9.16
C SER A 125 -0.63 -5.93 10.34
N LEU A 126 -1.45 -5.93 11.38
CA LEU A 126 -1.29 -6.87 12.50
C LEU A 126 -1.67 -8.30 12.10
N PHE A 127 -2.62 -8.43 11.18
CA PHE A 127 -3.04 -9.71 10.62
C PHE A 127 -2.29 -10.08 9.33
N GLY A 128 -1.46 -9.16 8.79
CA GLY A 128 -0.70 -9.39 7.57
C GLY A 128 -1.58 -9.80 6.38
N VAL A 129 -2.82 -9.30 6.31
CA VAL A 129 -3.73 -9.57 5.20
C VAL A 129 -3.33 -8.75 3.97
N LEU A 130 -3.65 -9.25 2.77
CA LEU A 130 -3.39 -8.52 1.52
C LEU A 130 -4.10 -7.17 1.54
N GLN A 131 -3.35 -6.12 1.21
CA GLN A 131 -3.84 -4.76 1.15
C GLN A 131 -3.73 -4.24 -0.28
N TYR A 132 -4.67 -3.39 -0.67
CA TYR A 132 -4.74 -2.81 -2.00
C TYR A 132 -4.87 -1.30 -1.92
N GLY A 133 -4.32 -0.60 -2.91
CA GLY A 133 -4.43 0.85 -3.02
C GLY A 133 -4.31 1.30 -4.46
N THR A 134 -4.52 2.59 -4.69
CA THR A 134 -4.38 3.25 -5.98
C THR A 134 -3.34 4.37 -5.89
N HIS A 135 -2.52 4.50 -6.92
CA HIS A 135 -1.54 5.56 -7.03
C HIS A 135 -1.60 6.22 -8.40
N ILE A 136 -1.56 7.53 -8.43
CA ILE A 136 -1.71 8.32 -9.63
C ILE A 136 -0.45 9.16 -9.86
N ASN A 137 0.22 8.93 -10.99
CA ASN A 137 1.32 9.73 -11.49
C ASN A 137 0.75 10.85 -12.37
N GLY A 138 0.64 12.07 -11.84
CA GLY A 138 0.26 13.25 -12.61
C GLY A 138 1.48 13.82 -13.32
N TYR A 139 1.39 14.05 -14.63
CA TYR A 139 2.47 14.63 -15.41
C TYR A 139 1.94 15.60 -16.46
N THR A 140 2.83 16.45 -16.96
CA THR A 140 2.54 17.41 -18.01
C THR A 140 3.78 17.66 -18.86
N TYR A 141 3.61 18.37 -19.96
CA TYR A 141 4.73 18.79 -20.81
C TYR A 141 4.91 20.30 -20.79
N ARG A 142 6.15 20.76 -20.71
CA ARG A 142 6.52 22.15 -20.99
C ARG A 142 6.42 22.44 -22.49
N LYS A 143 6.44 23.73 -22.84
CA LYS A 143 6.42 24.19 -24.25
C LYS A 143 7.58 23.65 -25.09
N ASP A 144 8.72 23.35 -24.48
CA ASP A 144 9.89 22.74 -25.09
C ASP A 144 9.82 21.20 -25.23
N GLY A 145 8.67 20.59 -24.86
CA GLY A 145 8.46 19.15 -24.90
C GLY A 145 9.01 18.39 -23.70
N GLN A 146 9.62 19.07 -22.72
CA GLN A 146 10.13 18.41 -21.52
C GLN A 146 8.97 17.91 -20.65
N MET A 147 9.02 16.60 -20.30
CA MET A 147 8.07 16.01 -19.34
C MET A 147 8.39 16.47 -17.92
N MET A 148 7.36 16.87 -17.21
CA MET A 148 7.36 17.27 -15.81
C MET A 148 6.38 16.42 -15.02
N MET A 149 6.69 16.12 -13.75
CA MET A 149 5.85 15.30 -12.87
C MET A 149 5.41 16.09 -11.64
N TRP A 150 4.14 15.98 -11.27
CA TRP A 150 3.60 16.51 -10.03
C TRP A 150 3.95 15.60 -8.86
N ILE A 151 4.60 16.16 -7.86
CA ILE A 151 4.98 15.50 -6.60
C ILE A 151 4.27 16.20 -5.45
N ALA A 152 3.49 15.43 -4.68
CA ALA A 152 2.82 15.93 -3.48
C ALA A 152 3.78 15.92 -2.28
N ARG A 153 3.54 16.81 -1.34
CA ARG A 153 4.11 16.77 0.01
C ARG A 153 3.00 16.48 1.01
N ARG A 154 3.14 15.40 1.72
CA ARG A 154 2.17 14.98 2.75
C ARG A 154 2.06 16.02 3.87
N SER A 155 0.85 16.22 4.38
CA SER A 155 0.62 17.06 5.54
C SER A 155 1.50 16.62 6.73
N PRO A 156 2.05 17.55 7.53
CA PRO A 156 2.76 17.21 8.76
C PRO A 156 1.86 16.56 9.82
N THR A 157 0.55 16.64 9.67
CA THR A 157 -0.45 16.04 10.56
C THR A 157 -0.85 14.61 10.17
N LYS A 158 -0.36 14.09 9.02
CA LYS A 158 -0.66 12.69 8.61
C LYS A 158 -0.10 11.72 9.65
N PRO A 159 -0.88 10.71 10.07
CA PRO A 159 -0.45 9.75 11.11
C PRO A 159 0.69 8.85 10.65
N THR A 160 0.90 8.72 9.33
CA THR A 160 1.99 7.93 8.74
C THR A 160 2.76 8.76 7.73
N TRP A 161 4.09 8.69 7.80
CA TRP A 161 5.00 9.40 6.87
C TRP A 161 4.72 10.91 6.77
N PRO A 162 4.59 11.66 7.90
CA PRO A 162 4.30 13.10 7.86
C PRO A 162 5.42 13.86 7.15
N GLY A 163 5.04 14.84 6.31
CA GLY A 163 5.97 15.73 5.61
C GLY A 163 6.81 15.08 4.50
N LYS A 164 6.67 13.77 4.23
CA LYS A 164 7.37 13.10 3.13
C LYS A 164 6.77 13.47 1.78
N LEU A 165 7.58 13.32 0.72
CA LEU A 165 7.12 13.42 -0.65
C LEU A 165 6.33 12.15 -1.04
N ASP A 166 5.33 12.33 -1.91
CA ASP A 166 4.38 11.29 -2.32
C ASP A 166 4.09 11.42 -3.83
N ASN A 167 3.36 10.44 -4.40
CA ASN A 167 2.74 10.60 -5.72
C ASN A 167 1.78 11.79 -5.71
N MET A 168 1.32 12.23 -6.87
CA MET A 168 0.35 13.32 -6.94
C MET A 168 -0.89 13.02 -6.10
N CYS A 169 -1.46 11.83 -6.26
CA CYS A 169 -2.57 11.33 -5.44
C CYS A 169 -2.37 9.84 -5.13
N ALA A 170 -2.81 9.40 -3.95
CA ALA A 170 -2.75 7.99 -3.57
C ALA A 170 -3.69 7.66 -2.41
N GLY A 171 -4.49 6.63 -2.56
CA GLY A 171 -5.39 6.16 -1.51
C GLY A 171 -5.47 4.65 -1.37
N GLY A 172 -5.93 4.21 -0.21
CA GLY A 172 -6.20 2.80 0.04
C GLY A 172 -7.55 2.38 -0.55
N LEU A 173 -7.63 1.14 -1.03
CA LEU A 173 -8.87 0.60 -1.58
C LEU A 173 -9.83 0.20 -0.44
N ALA A 174 -10.69 1.12 -0.05
CA ALA A 174 -11.70 0.89 0.96
C ALA A 174 -12.75 -0.14 0.50
N SER A 175 -13.33 -0.86 1.46
CA SER A 175 -14.39 -1.83 1.20
C SER A 175 -15.56 -1.19 0.45
N GLY A 176 -16.01 -1.88 -0.59
CA GLY A 176 -17.13 -1.44 -1.43
C GLY A 176 -16.76 -0.52 -2.59
N LEU A 177 -15.50 -0.07 -2.71
CA LEU A 177 -15.02 0.69 -3.85
C LEU A 177 -14.37 -0.22 -4.90
N ASP A 178 -14.59 0.05 -6.16
CA ASP A 178 -13.75 -0.45 -7.24
C ASP A 178 -12.50 0.44 -7.42
N VAL A 179 -11.49 -0.11 -8.10
CA VAL A 179 -10.18 0.53 -8.25
C VAL A 179 -10.24 1.88 -8.96
N LEU A 180 -11.06 1.98 -10.04
CA LEU A 180 -11.18 3.21 -10.82
C LEU A 180 -11.91 4.31 -10.03
N THR A 181 -13.00 3.95 -9.34
CA THR A 181 -13.73 4.87 -8.47
C THR A 181 -12.85 5.39 -7.34
N CYS A 182 -12.05 4.51 -6.71
CA CYS A 182 -11.08 4.91 -5.70
C CYS A 182 -10.05 5.91 -6.29
N ALA A 183 -9.45 5.61 -7.44
CA ALA A 183 -8.47 6.51 -8.07
C ALA A 183 -9.04 7.88 -8.44
N LYS A 184 -10.26 7.94 -8.98
CA LYS A 184 -10.96 9.21 -9.30
C LYS A 184 -11.22 10.01 -8.04
N LYS A 185 -11.75 9.37 -6.99
CA LYS A 185 -12.04 9.99 -5.69
C LYS A 185 -10.79 10.65 -5.10
N GLU A 186 -9.66 9.92 -5.04
CA GLU A 186 -8.40 10.46 -4.50
C GLU A 186 -7.88 11.65 -5.33
N CYS A 187 -8.03 11.63 -6.67
CA CYS A 187 -7.67 12.77 -7.51
C CYS A 187 -8.51 14.02 -7.24
N GLU A 188 -9.81 13.84 -7.00
CA GLU A 188 -10.74 14.94 -6.67
C GLU A 188 -10.42 15.51 -5.28
N GLU A 189 -10.25 14.66 -4.27
CA GLU A 189 -10.04 15.07 -2.87
C GLU A 189 -8.63 15.64 -2.62
N GLU A 190 -7.59 14.98 -3.11
CA GLU A 190 -6.21 15.40 -2.84
C GLU A 190 -5.69 16.49 -3.80
N ALA A 191 -6.19 16.57 -5.05
CA ALA A 191 -5.60 17.43 -6.07
C ALA A 191 -6.61 18.30 -6.84
N SER A 192 -7.90 18.24 -6.51
CA SER A 192 -8.99 18.99 -7.19
C SER A 192 -8.99 18.79 -8.71
N VAL A 193 -8.72 17.58 -9.18
CA VAL A 193 -8.78 17.21 -10.59
C VAL A 193 -10.23 17.18 -11.03
N SER A 194 -10.56 17.85 -12.13
CA SER A 194 -11.93 17.90 -12.64
C SER A 194 -12.37 16.59 -13.30
N SER A 195 -13.68 16.33 -13.32
CA SER A 195 -14.25 15.13 -13.97
C SER A 195 -13.83 14.99 -15.44
N GLU A 196 -13.71 16.11 -16.18
CA GLU A 196 -13.24 16.11 -17.56
C GLU A 196 -11.77 15.62 -17.68
N GLN A 197 -10.92 16.06 -16.75
CA GLN A 197 -9.51 15.62 -16.72
C GLN A 197 -9.42 14.14 -16.34
N LEU A 198 -10.28 13.66 -15.43
CA LEU A 198 -10.33 12.26 -15.00
C LEU A 198 -10.71 11.28 -16.10
N GLU A 199 -11.36 11.72 -17.18
CA GLU A 199 -11.61 10.88 -18.36
C GLU A 199 -10.31 10.44 -19.07
N LYS A 200 -9.19 11.15 -18.83
CA LYS A 200 -7.86 10.83 -19.36
C LYS A 200 -7.05 9.90 -18.46
N LEU A 201 -7.60 9.50 -17.31
CA LEU A 201 -6.93 8.61 -16.37
C LEU A 201 -6.70 7.23 -17.01
N LYS A 202 -5.44 6.78 -17.06
CA LYS A 202 -5.05 5.52 -17.71
C LYS A 202 -4.56 4.54 -16.66
N ALA A 203 -5.20 3.39 -16.55
CA ALA A 203 -4.68 2.25 -15.81
C ALA A 203 -3.44 1.70 -16.55
N VAL A 204 -2.32 1.56 -15.84
CA VAL A 204 -1.02 1.24 -16.46
C VAL A 204 -0.33 0.01 -15.86
N GLY A 205 -0.95 -0.63 -14.88
CA GLY A 205 -0.46 -1.85 -14.28
C GLY A 205 -0.52 -1.85 -12.76
N THR A 206 0.30 -2.69 -12.15
CA THR A 206 0.40 -2.81 -10.70
C THR A 206 1.85 -2.97 -10.28
N ILE A 207 2.16 -2.55 -9.05
CA ILE A 207 3.34 -3.03 -8.33
C ILE A 207 2.89 -3.77 -7.08
N SER A 208 3.72 -4.68 -6.59
CA SER A 208 3.48 -5.40 -5.34
C SER A 208 4.78 -5.56 -4.56
N TYR A 209 4.68 -5.50 -3.25
CA TYR A 209 5.81 -5.57 -2.33
C TYR A 209 5.38 -6.13 -0.98
N PHE A 210 6.35 -6.63 -0.19
CA PHE A 210 6.09 -7.14 1.14
C PHE A 210 7.15 -6.63 2.11
N TYR A 211 6.80 -5.65 2.92
CA TYR A 211 7.69 -5.15 3.97
C TYR A 211 7.10 -5.35 5.36
N GLN A 212 7.92 -5.09 6.37
CA GLN A 212 7.51 -5.10 7.77
C GLN A 212 8.13 -3.91 8.51
N ASP A 213 7.39 -3.43 9.52
CA ASP A 213 7.89 -2.48 10.50
C ASP A 213 7.26 -2.76 11.89
N GLU A 214 7.41 -1.84 12.85
CA GLU A 214 6.87 -1.99 14.20
C GLU A 214 5.34 -2.07 14.27
N ARG A 215 4.62 -1.59 13.25
CA ARG A 215 3.15 -1.65 13.15
C ARG A 215 2.66 -3.02 12.72
N GLY A 216 3.45 -3.79 11.97
CA GLY A 216 3.05 -5.10 11.49
C GLY A 216 3.69 -5.52 10.17
N LEU A 217 2.94 -6.29 9.39
CA LEU A 217 3.28 -6.88 8.10
C LEU A 217 2.46 -6.20 7.00
N PHE A 218 3.09 -5.81 5.90
CA PHE A 218 2.47 -5.03 4.83
C PHE A 218 2.64 -5.72 3.47
N PRO A 219 1.83 -6.76 3.17
CA PRO A 219 1.72 -7.31 1.82
C PRO A 219 0.78 -6.42 1.00
N GLU A 220 1.33 -5.57 0.15
CA GLU A 220 0.56 -4.54 -0.55
C GLU A 220 0.68 -4.67 -2.07
N THR A 221 -0.46 -4.55 -2.77
CA THR A 221 -0.52 -4.37 -4.23
C THR A 221 -1.11 -2.99 -4.51
N GLN A 222 -0.42 -2.21 -5.36
CA GLN A 222 -0.86 -0.89 -5.77
C GLN A 222 -1.27 -0.92 -7.23
N PHE A 223 -2.50 -0.47 -7.52
CA PHE A 223 -2.99 -0.25 -8.88
C PHE A 223 -2.53 1.13 -9.35
N LEU A 224 -1.85 1.17 -10.48
CA LEU A 224 -1.18 2.35 -10.98
C LEU A 224 -1.95 3.03 -12.09
N PHE A 225 -2.00 4.34 -12.02
CA PHE A 225 -2.61 5.19 -13.03
C PHE A 225 -1.65 6.29 -13.44
N ASP A 226 -1.65 6.62 -14.73
CA ASP A 226 -0.99 7.80 -15.25
C ASP A 226 -2.04 8.81 -15.73
N LEU A 227 -1.84 10.08 -15.41
CA LEU A 227 -2.72 11.18 -15.78
C LEU A 227 -1.93 12.32 -16.41
N GLU A 228 -2.14 12.53 -17.70
CA GLU A 228 -1.63 13.71 -18.39
C GLU A 228 -2.52 14.92 -18.11
N LEU A 229 -1.93 15.94 -17.54
CA LEU A 229 -2.61 17.16 -17.14
C LEU A 229 -2.23 18.34 -18.08
N PRO A 230 -3.14 19.29 -18.30
CA PRO A 230 -2.81 20.51 -19.05
C PRO A 230 -1.62 21.25 -18.43
N SER A 231 -0.85 21.96 -19.27
CA SER A 231 0.35 22.69 -18.82
C SER A 231 0.04 23.87 -17.89
N ASP A 232 -1.19 24.34 -17.87
CA ASP A 232 -1.72 25.39 -17.00
C ASP A 232 -2.46 24.85 -15.76
N PHE A 233 -2.61 23.53 -15.65
CA PHE A 233 -3.19 22.90 -14.44
C PHE A 233 -2.24 23.06 -13.26
N THR A 234 -2.81 23.37 -12.10
CA THR A 234 -2.13 23.35 -10.80
C THR A 234 -2.97 22.59 -9.80
N PRO A 235 -2.45 21.50 -9.19
CA PRO A 235 -3.18 20.74 -8.19
C PRO A 235 -3.48 21.62 -6.96
N VAL A 236 -4.67 21.46 -6.40
CA VAL A 236 -5.11 22.14 -5.17
C VAL A 236 -5.61 21.11 -4.18
N ASN A 237 -5.02 21.10 -2.99
CA ASN A 237 -5.46 20.24 -1.91
C ASN A 237 -6.83 20.65 -1.38
N ALA A 238 -7.80 19.74 -1.33
CA ALA A 238 -9.16 20.00 -0.85
C ALA A 238 -9.45 19.39 0.54
N ASP A 239 -8.77 18.33 0.93
CA ASP A 239 -9.05 17.56 2.15
C ASP A 239 -8.07 17.81 3.32
N GLY A 240 -7.00 18.57 3.09
CA GLY A 240 -5.96 18.86 4.08
C GLY A 240 -4.91 17.77 4.27
N GLU A 241 -4.95 16.70 3.46
CA GLU A 241 -3.98 15.60 3.52
C GLU A 241 -2.65 15.92 2.84
N VAL A 242 -2.63 16.88 1.92
CA VAL A 242 -1.47 17.35 1.16
C VAL A 242 -1.10 18.76 1.62
N ALA A 243 0.16 18.98 1.99
CA ALA A 243 0.68 20.31 2.36
C ALA A 243 1.00 21.18 1.14
N GLY A 244 1.19 20.60 -0.04
CA GLY A 244 1.46 21.31 -1.28
C GLY A 244 2.02 20.40 -2.36
N PHE A 245 2.14 20.95 -3.56
CA PHE A 245 2.62 20.26 -4.75
C PHE A 245 3.84 20.94 -5.35
N GLN A 246 4.67 20.16 -6.02
CA GLN A 246 5.85 20.62 -6.75
C GLN A 246 5.83 20.01 -8.15
N LEU A 247 6.03 20.84 -9.19
CA LEU A 247 6.19 20.37 -10.55
C LEU A 247 7.69 20.24 -10.85
N LEU A 248 8.17 19.02 -10.97
CA LEU A 248 9.58 18.69 -11.06
C LEU A 248 9.93 18.03 -12.40
N SER A 249 11.13 18.26 -12.90
CA SER A 249 11.66 17.54 -14.05
C SER A 249 11.98 16.08 -13.70
N ILE A 250 11.93 15.20 -14.69
CA ILE A 250 12.25 13.78 -14.49
C ILE A 250 13.64 13.54 -13.87
N PRO A 251 14.71 14.28 -14.26
CA PRO A 251 16.01 14.16 -13.59
C PRO A 251 15.99 14.53 -12.09
N GLU A 252 15.19 15.53 -11.69
CA GLU A 252 15.02 15.90 -10.28
C GLU A 252 14.26 14.80 -9.52
N VAL A 253 13.17 14.31 -10.08
CA VAL A 253 12.37 13.21 -9.51
C VAL A 253 13.23 11.96 -9.27
N ARG A 254 14.07 11.57 -10.25
CA ARG A 254 15.00 10.42 -10.11
C ARG A 254 15.97 10.55 -8.93
N LYS A 255 16.41 11.76 -8.60
CA LYS A 255 17.27 11.99 -7.42
C LYS A 255 16.49 11.93 -6.13
N LEU A 256 15.24 12.42 -6.14
CA LEU A 256 14.41 12.49 -4.94
C LEU A 256 13.87 11.12 -4.49
N ILE A 257 13.51 10.23 -5.42
CA ILE A 257 12.94 8.91 -5.07
C ILE A 257 13.92 8.00 -4.32
N VAL A 258 15.23 8.25 -4.41
CA VAL A 258 16.26 7.52 -3.64
C VAL A 258 16.63 8.20 -2.32
N SER A 259 16.03 9.35 -2.02
CA SER A 259 16.30 10.10 -0.80
C SER A 259 15.36 9.73 0.34
N ASP A 260 15.78 10.00 1.57
CA ASP A 260 14.93 9.82 2.75
C ASP A 260 13.73 10.78 2.82
N SER A 261 13.67 11.80 1.95
CA SER A 261 12.52 12.70 1.89
C SER A 261 11.31 12.08 1.20
N PHE A 262 11.46 10.99 0.48
CA PHE A 262 10.36 10.33 -0.24
C PHE A 262 9.77 9.16 0.58
N LYS A 263 8.44 8.99 0.52
CA LYS A 263 7.75 7.81 1.07
C LYS A 263 8.11 6.59 0.21
N PRO A 264 8.65 5.50 0.79
CA PRO A 264 9.31 4.44 0.02
C PRO A 264 8.43 3.76 -1.02
N ASN A 265 7.19 3.38 -0.69
CA ASN A 265 6.30 2.71 -1.65
C ASN A 265 5.88 3.65 -2.80
N CYS A 266 5.70 4.94 -2.52
CA CYS A 266 5.39 5.93 -3.54
C CYS A 266 6.59 6.17 -4.48
N ALA A 267 7.81 6.06 -3.97
CA ALA A 267 9.02 6.05 -4.78
C ALA A 267 9.10 4.82 -5.70
N LEU A 268 8.62 3.64 -5.29
CA LEU A 268 8.50 2.46 -6.17
C LEU A 268 7.51 2.69 -7.32
N VAL A 269 6.39 3.35 -7.06
CA VAL A 269 5.40 3.73 -8.09
C VAL A 269 6.05 4.63 -9.15
N ILE A 270 6.84 5.61 -8.72
CA ILE A 270 7.55 6.47 -9.67
C ILE A 270 8.64 5.70 -10.41
N MET A 271 9.34 4.77 -9.75
CA MET A 271 10.31 3.90 -10.41
C MET A 271 9.66 3.11 -11.56
N ASP A 272 8.47 2.52 -11.33
CA ASP A 272 7.68 1.86 -12.37
C ASP A 272 7.37 2.82 -13.53
N PHE A 273 6.91 4.04 -13.24
CA PHE A 273 6.69 5.07 -14.25
C PHE A 273 7.95 5.33 -15.08
N LEU A 274 9.10 5.52 -14.42
CA LEU A 274 10.38 5.79 -15.10
C LEU A 274 10.82 4.64 -16.01
N ILE A 275 10.54 3.40 -15.61
CA ILE A 275 10.81 2.19 -16.41
C ILE A 275 9.88 2.14 -17.62
N ARG A 276 8.58 2.27 -17.44
CA ARG A 276 7.59 2.22 -18.53
C ARG A 276 7.80 3.32 -19.58
N TRP A 277 8.26 4.49 -19.15
CA TRP A 277 8.55 5.61 -20.03
C TRP A 277 9.98 5.60 -20.59
N GLY A 278 10.79 4.57 -20.32
CA GLY A 278 12.14 4.40 -20.86
C GLY A 278 13.21 5.33 -20.24
N PHE A 279 12.88 6.07 -19.19
CA PHE A 279 13.88 6.87 -18.46
C PHE A 279 14.85 6.01 -17.67
N VAL A 280 14.42 4.81 -17.27
CA VAL A 280 15.22 3.73 -16.70
C VAL A 280 15.09 2.52 -17.61
N SER A 281 16.20 2.04 -18.16
CA SER A 281 16.23 0.94 -19.13
C SER A 281 17.43 0.04 -18.88
N ALA A 282 17.44 -1.14 -19.51
CA ALA A 282 18.57 -2.08 -19.42
C ALA A 282 19.89 -1.48 -19.91
N ASP A 283 19.85 -0.48 -20.82
CA ASP A 283 21.05 0.15 -21.38
C ASP A 283 21.62 1.24 -20.46
N ASN A 284 20.84 1.74 -19.48
CA ASN A 284 21.28 2.85 -18.62
C ASN A 284 21.23 2.54 -17.10
N GLU A 285 20.74 1.35 -16.70
CA GLU A 285 20.62 0.92 -15.30
C GLU A 285 21.19 -0.49 -15.13
N PRO A 286 22.35 -0.65 -14.45
CA PRO A 286 22.99 -1.95 -14.25
C PRO A 286 22.13 -2.99 -13.50
N HIS A 287 21.24 -2.52 -12.62
CA HIS A 287 20.37 -3.37 -11.80
C HIS A 287 18.98 -3.54 -12.41
N TYR A 288 18.76 -3.15 -13.67
CA TYR A 288 17.45 -3.08 -14.32
C TYR A 288 16.57 -4.32 -14.08
N ALA A 289 17.09 -5.53 -14.35
CA ALA A 289 16.33 -6.77 -14.18
C ALA A 289 15.91 -6.98 -12.72
N MET A 290 16.80 -6.72 -11.76
CA MET A 290 16.50 -6.83 -10.33
C MET A 290 15.45 -5.81 -9.87
N LEU A 291 15.48 -4.59 -10.44
CA LEU A 291 14.48 -3.57 -10.13
C LEU A 291 13.10 -3.99 -10.64
N VAL A 292 13.00 -4.47 -11.89
CA VAL A 292 11.73 -4.94 -12.47
C VAL A 292 11.15 -6.12 -11.69
N GLU A 293 11.97 -7.14 -11.39
CA GLU A 293 11.54 -8.27 -10.56
C GLU A 293 11.07 -7.81 -9.17
N GLY A 294 11.81 -6.91 -8.55
CA GLY A 294 11.52 -6.42 -7.20
C GLY A 294 10.28 -5.53 -7.09
N LEU A 295 9.75 -5.01 -8.20
CA LEU A 295 8.48 -4.30 -8.25
C LEU A 295 7.26 -5.25 -8.23
N HIS A 296 7.45 -6.57 -8.38
CA HIS A 296 6.38 -7.54 -8.55
C HIS A 296 6.52 -8.73 -7.59
N TYR A 297 6.47 -8.45 -6.28
CA TYR A 297 6.45 -9.53 -5.28
C TYR A 297 5.20 -10.42 -5.51
N PRO A 298 5.32 -11.76 -5.55
CA PRO A 298 4.22 -12.65 -5.97
C PRO A 298 3.17 -12.84 -4.87
N LEU A 299 2.51 -11.76 -4.44
CA LEU A 299 1.57 -11.75 -3.31
C LEU A 299 0.37 -12.66 -3.50
N GLN A 300 -0.14 -12.81 -4.74
CA GLN A 300 -1.32 -13.63 -5.00
C GLN A 300 -1.09 -15.13 -4.75
N SER A 301 0.17 -15.55 -4.63
CA SER A 301 0.55 -16.93 -4.30
C SER A 301 1.05 -17.09 -2.86
N VAL A 302 1.16 -16.02 -2.10
CA VAL A 302 1.72 -16.06 -0.72
C VAL A 302 0.85 -16.86 0.24
N TYR A 303 -0.48 -16.78 0.07
CA TYR A 303 -1.48 -17.42 0.95
C TYR A 303 -2.28 -18.52 0.25
N SER A 304 -1.81 -19.00 -0.91
CA SER A 304 -2.46 -20.09 -1.66
C SER A 304 -1.83 -21.44 -1.38
#